data_74125ae2c21e6aecc9b5f3aee1915cc8
#
_entry.id   74125ae2c21e6aecc9b5f3aee1915cc8
#
_cell.length_a   1.000
_cell.length_b   1.000
_cell.length_c   1.000
_cell.angle_alpha   90.00
_cell.angle_beta   90.00
_cell.angle_gamma   90.00
#
_symmetry.space_group_name_H-M   'P 1'
#
loop_
_entity.id
_entity.type
_entity.pdbx_description
1 polymer ?
#
loop_
_entity_poly.entity_id
_entity_poly.type
_entity_poly.pdbx_seq_one_letter_code
_entity_poly.pdbx_strand_id
1 'polypeptide(L)'
;TSGIGMEVAKLLAAKGWQVGIAGRRIERLQALISQGGITCYQQIDVTSPDAPAQLLELIDKLGGMNLYFHSSGIGWQNNTLDIEKELKTVETNGLGFTRMVDTAFNWFATHHQNNSKARIACITSIAGTKGLGAAPAYSATKRFQNHYLESLSQQARMRHLPIAITDIRPGFVKTDLIAGSSY
;
A
#
# COMPACT_ATOMS: atom_id res chain seq x y z
N THR A 1 2.97 -6.54 -7.23
CA THR A 1 3.19 -7.53 -8.31
C THR A 1 2.55 -7.13 -9.65
N SER A 2 1.98 -5.95 -9.75
CA SER A 2 1.42 -5.35 -10.98
C SER A 2 1.18 -3.85 -10.79
N GLY A 3 0.88 -3.14 -11.89
CA GLY A 3 0.53 -1.74 -11.86
C GLY A 3 1.59 -0.83 -11.23
N ILE A 4 1.14 0.24 -10.58
CA ILE A 4 2.02 1.30 -10.04
C ILE A 4 3.08 0.74 -9.08
N GLY A 5 2.71 -0.18 -8.17
CA GLY A 5 3.65 -0.73 -7.20
C GLY A 5 4.82 -1.48 -7.83
N MET A 6 4.58 -2.22 -8.91
CA MET A 6 5.62 -2.92 -9.66
C MET A 6 6.59 -1.92 -10.33
N GLU A 7 6.05 -0.90 -10.99
CA GLU A 7 6.87 0.10 -11.68
C GLU A 7 7.72 0.93 -10.69
N VAL A 8 7.15 1.29 -9.54
CA VAL A 8 7.90 1.98 -8.48
C VAL A 8 9.03 1.09 -7.95
N ALA A 9 8.78 -0.21 -7.72
CA ALA A 9 9.82 -1.13 -7.27
C ALA A 9 10.99 -1.20 -8.26
N LYS A 10 10.71 -1.33 -9.57
CA LYS A 10 11.73 -1.35 -10.63
C LYS A 10 12.51 -0.04 -10.69
N LEU A 11 11.82 1.10 -10.60
CA LEU A 11 12.46 2.43 -10.63
C LEU A 11 13.39 2.65 -9.43
N LEU A 12 12.98 2.23 -8.23
CA LEU A 12 13.82 2.33 -7.03
C LEU A 12 15.04 1.40 -7.13
N ALA A 13 14.85 0.16 -7.58
CA ALA A 13 15.95 -0.77 -7.81
C ALA A 13 16.97 -0.22 -8.83
N ALA A 14 16.49 0.35 -9.94
CA ALA A 14 17.36 0.98 -10.95
C ALA A 14 18.13 2.19 -10.40
N LYS A 15 17.65 2.80 -9.31
CA LYS A 15 18.34 3.89 -8.58
C LYS A 15 19.27 3.38 -7.47
N GLY A 16 19.49 2.08 -7.39
CA GLY A 16 20.41 1.48 -6.41
C GLY A 16 19.81 1.27 -5.01
N TRP A 17 18.48 1.36 -4.85
CA TRP A 17 17.83 1.04 -3.59
C TRP A 17 17.79 -0.49 -3.37
N GLN A 18 17.93 -0.90 -2.13
CA GLN A 18 17.53 -2.25 -1.73
C GLN A 18 16.02 -2.29 -1.65
N VAL A 19 15.38 -3.16 -2.45
CA VAL A 19 13.94 -3.20 -2.61
C VAL A 19 13.38 -4.55 -2.22
N GLY A 20 12.54 -4.57 -1.19
CA GLY A 20 11.71 -5.72 -0.84
C GLY A 20 10.31 -5.55 -1.44
N ILE A 21 9.76 -6.61 -2.00
CA ILE A 21 8.43 -6.61 -2.59
C ILE A 21 7.49 -7.60 -1.90
N ALA A 22 6.22 -7.22 -1.81
CA ALA A 22 5.18 -8.07 -1.23
C ALA A 22 3.95 -8.17 -2.14
N GLY A 23 3.22 -9.26 -1.98
CA GLY A 23 1.96 -9.50 -2.67
C GLY A 23 1.47 -10.92 -2.55
N ARG A 24 0.26 -11.20 -3.04
CA ARG A 24 -0.41 -12.50 -2.93
C ARG A 24 0.10 -13.55 -3.94
N ARG A 25 0.53 -13.11 -5.12
CA ARG A 25 0.88 -13.98 -6.26
C ARG A 25 2.37 -14.31 -6.22
N ILE A 26 2.70 -15.45 -5.64
CA ILE A 26 4.09 -15.87 -5.41
C ILE A 26 4.87 -16.00 -6.72
N GLU A 27 4.25 -16.52 -7.77
CA GLU A 27 4.89 -16.71 -9.07
C GLU A 27 5.33 -15.37 -9.68
N ARG A 28 4.51 -14.32 -9.50
CA ARG A 28 4.86 -12.98 -9.97
C ARG A 28 5.97 -12.33 -9.13
N LEU A 29 6.02 -12.61 -7.83
CA LEU A 29 7.11 -12.14 -6.97
C LEU A 29 8.44 -12.80 -7.38
N GLN A 30 8.44 -14.11 -7.59
CA GLN A 30 9.60 -14.87 -8.04
C GLN A 30 10.08 -14.41 -9.43
N ALA A 31 9.15 -14.18 -10.35
CA ALA A 31 9.49 -13.66 -11.69
C ALA A 31 10.14 -12.26 -11.63
N LEU A 32 9.71 -11.40 -10.70
CA LEU A 32 10.32 -10.07 -10.51
C LEU A 32 11.74 -10.19 -9.93
N ILE A 33 11.97 -11.08 -8.98
CA ILE A 33 13.32 -11.37 -8.45
C ILE A 33 14.25 -11.87 -9.58
N SER A 34 13.76 -12.80 -10.40
CA SER A 34 14.56 -13.40 -11.50
C SER A 34 14.94 -12.38 -12.59
N GLN A 35 14.19 -11.28 -12.73
CA GLN A 35 14.54 -10.18 -13.64
C GLN A 35 15.70 -9.32 -13.11
N GLY A 36 16.10 -9.49 -11.86
CA GLY A 36 17.16 -8.74 -11.21
C GLY A 36 16.72 -7.41 -10.64
N GLY A 37 17.55 -6.85 -9.78
CA GLY A 37 17.34 -5.54 -9.14
C GLY A 37 16.49 -5.54 -7.88
N ILE A 38 15.61 -6.54 -7.67
CA ILE A 38 14.83 -6.70 -6.44
C ILE A 38 15.61 -7.54 -5.44
N THR A 39 15.72 -7.05 -4.19
CA THR A 39 16.56 -7.67 -3.15
C THR A 39 15.92 -8.91 -2.55
N CYS A 40 14.65 -8.82 -2.17
CA CYS A 40 13.91 -9.93 -1.56
C CYS A 40 12.40 -9.77 -1.73
N TYR A 41 11.66 -10.82 -1.38
CA TYR A 41 10.20 -10.80 -1.40
C TYR A 41 9.59 -11.54 -0.22
N GLN A 42 8.32 -11.24 0.04
CA GLN A 42 7.47 -11.96 0.98
C GLN A 42 6.07 -12.12 0.37
N GLN A 43 5.50 -13.32 0.48
CA GLN A 43 4.09 -13.50 0.15
C GLN A 43 3.25 -12.90 1.28
N ILE A 44 2.45 -11.88 0.97
CA ILE A 44 1.56 -11.22 1.93
C ILE A 44 0.19 -11.04 1.31
N ASP A 45 -0.84 -11.51 2.00
CA ASP A 45 -2.22 -11.08 1.79
C ASP A 45 -2.57 -10.07 2.89
N VAL A 46 -2.81 -8.83 2.51
CA VAL A 46 -3.10 -7.75 3.47
C VAL A 46 -4.38 -8.00 4.28
N THR A 47 -5.27 -8.87 3.80
CA THR A 47 -6.50 -9.25 4.51
C THR A 47 -6.24 -10.29 5.61
N SER A 48 -5.12 -11.04 5.54
CA SER A 48 -4.74 -12.02 6.56
C SER A 48 -4.40 -11.35 7.89
N PRO A 49 -4.78 -11.95 9.03
CA PRO A 49 -4.30 -11.55 10.34
C PRO A 49 -2.77 -11.60 10.49
N ASP A 50 -2.10 -12.48 9.73
CA ASP A 50 -0.64 -12.67 9.79
C ASP A 50 0.14 -11.63 8.96
N ALA A 51 -0.55 -10.79 8.17
CA ALA A 51 0.10 -9.80 7.31
C ALA A 51 1.08 -8.87 8.05
N PRO A 52 0.80 -8.40 9.28
CA PRO A 52 1.76 -7.64 10.08
C PRO A 52 3.08 -8.38 10.34
N ALA A 53 3.00 -9.64 10.80
CA ALA A 53 4.19 -10.45 11.06
C ALA A 53 5.01 -10.69 9.79
N GLN A 54 4.34 -11.00 8.68
CA GLN A 54 4.98 -11.19 7.37
C GLN A 54 5.65 -9.92 6.86
N LEU A 55 5.09 -8.72 7.15
CA LEU A 55 5.75 -7.46 6.82
C LEU A 55 7.03 -7.27 7.65
N LEU A 56 7.00 -7.56 8.93
CA LEU A 56 8.18 -7.49 9.79
C LEU A 56 9.29 -8.45 9.32
N GLU A 57 8.95 -9.67 8.93
CA GLU A 57 9.90 -10.62 8.32
C GLU A 57 10.53 -10.07 7.03
N LEU A 58 9.75 -9.38 6.19
CA LEU A 58 10.29 -8.75 4.98
C LEU A 58 11.26 -7.62 5.31
N ILE A 59 10.95 -6.82 6.33
CA ILE A 59 11.82 -5.74 6.81
C ILE A 59 13.14 -6.31 7.35
N ASP A 60 13.06 -7.39 8.11
CA ASP A 60 14.26 -8.08 8.65
C ASP A 60 15.13 -8.65 7.51
N LYS A 61 14.54 -9.26 6.48
CA LYS A 61 15.25 -9.72 5.28
C LYS A 61 15.99 -8.60 4.53
N LEU A 62 15.47 -7.37 4.61
CA LEU A 62 16.10 -6.17 4.03
C LEU A 62 17.18 -5.56 4.92
N GLY A 63 17.29 -5.97 6.19
CA GLY A 63 18.15 -5.32 7.17
C GLY A 63 17.61 -3.97 7.65
N GLY A 64 16.32 -3.71 7.47
CA GLY A 64 15.64 -2.49 7.85
C GLY A 64 14.86 -1.82 6.71
N MET A 65 14.25 -0.67 6.99
CA MET A 65 13.41 0.03 6.03
C MET A 65 13.55 1.55 6.18
N ASN A 66 13.60 2.28 5.07
CA ASN A 66 13.55 3.76 5.04
C ASN A 66 12.29 4.28 4.33
N LEU A 67 11.70 3.47 3.47
CA LEU A 67 10.48 3.77 2.74
C LEU A 67 9.53 2.58 2.79
N TYR A 68 8.33 2.81 3.30
CA TYR A 68 7.18 1.92 3.11
C TYR A 68 6.30 2.49 1.99
N PHE A 69 6.12 1.73 0.91
CA PHE A 69 5.26 2.10 -0.21
C PHE A 69 4.05 1.18 -0.30
N HIS A 70 2.88 1.69 0.08
CA HIS A 70 1.63 0.93 0.04
C HIS A 70 0.91 1.14 -1.29
N SER A 71 0.74 0.07 -2.05
CA SER A 71 0.01 0.08 -3.32
C SER A 71 -1.06 -1.01 -3.44
N SER A 72 -1.31 -1.74 -2.35
CA SER A 72 -2.39 -2.72 -2.32
C SER A 72 -3.75 -2.04 -2.33
N GLY A 73 -4.64 -2.52 -3.16
CA GLY A 73 -6.01 -2.04 -3.23
C GLY A 73 -6.78 -2.72 -4.35
N ILE A 74 -8.08 -2.79 -4.18
CA ILE A 74 -9.02 -3.34 -5.15
C ILE A 74 -10.21 -2.40 -5.30
N GLY A 75 -10.96 -2.56 -6.38
CA GLY A 75 -12.21 -1.85 -6.60
C GLY A 75 -12.93 -2.37 -7.82
N TRP A 76 -14.23 -2.25 -7.81
CA TRP A 76 -15.11 -2.63 -8.91
C TRP A 76 -16.15 -1.55 -9.13
N GLN A 77 -16.64 -1.45 -10.37
CA GLN A 77 -17.96 -0.88 -10.61
C GLN A 77 -18.99 -1.85 -10.03
N ASN A 78 -19.94 -1.33 -9.27
CA ASN A 78 -20.92 -2.14 -8.53
C ASN A 78 -22.30 -1.45 -8.51
N ASN A 79 -22.88 -1.28 -9.69
CA ASN A 79 -24.17 -0.60 -9.86
C ASN A 79 -25.36 -1.33 -9.22
N THR A 80 -25.20 -2.62 -8.94
CA THR A 80 -26.23 -3.47 -8.31
C THR A 80 -26.04 -3.67 -6.81
N LEU A 81 -25.00 -3.04 -6.21
CA LEU A 81 -24.62 -3.17 -4.81
C LEU A 81 -24.42 -4.64 -4.38
N ASP A 82 -23.73 -5.42 -5.22
CA ASP A 82 -23.28 -6.76 -4.87
C ASP A 82 -22.46 -6.70 -3.57
N ILE A 83 -23.01 -7.28 -2.50
CA ILE A 83 -22.47 -7.17 -1.15
C ILE A 83 -21.08 -7.80 -1.01
N GLU A 84 -20.77 -8.86 -1.74
CA GLU A 84 -19.45 -9.50 -1.68
C GLU A 84 -18.36 -8.57 -2.21
N LYS A 85 -18.63 -7.85 -3.30
CA LYS A 85 -17.70 -6.86 -3.85
C LYS A 85 -17.48 -5.69 -2.89
N GLU A 86 -18.55 -5.19 -2.28
CA GLU A 86 -18.47 -4.11 -1.29
C GLU A 86 -17.64 -4.54 -0.09
N LEU A 87 -17.96 -5.68 0.54
CA LEU A 87 -17.24 -6.17 1.72
C LEU A 87 -15.78 -6.48 1.41
N LYS A 88 -15.49 -7.11 0.28
CA LYS A 88 -14.12 -7.41 -0.15
C LYS A 88 -13.28 -6.15 -0.39
N THR A 89 -13.93 -5.09 -0.90
CA THR A 89 -13.29 -3.78 -1.06
C THR A 89 -12.97 -3.16 0.31
N VAL A 90 -13.91 -3.19 1.25
CA VAL A 90 -13.70 -2.67 2.61
C VAL A 90 -12.63 -3.46 3.34
N GLU A 91 -12.65 -4.78 3.26
CA GLU A 91 -11.66 -5.66 3.88
C GLU A 91 -10.24 -5.35 3.37
N THR A 92 -10.06 -5.25 2.06
CA THR A 92 -8.73 -4.98 1.48
C THR A 92 -8.28 -3.54 1.70
N ASN A 93 -9.13 -2.56 1.33
CA ASN A 93 -8.76 -1.15 1.31
C ASN A 93 -8.92 -0.46 2.68
N GLY A 94 -9.72 -1.01 3.58
CA GLY A 94 -9.91 -0.54 4.95
C GLY A 94 -9.05 -1.33 5.93
N LEU A 95 -9.48 -2.54 6.30
CA LEU A 95 -8.79 -3.34 7.32
C LEU A 95 -7.36 -3.70 6.91
N GLY A 96 -7.17 -4.23 5.70
CA GLY A 96 -5.85 -4.60 5.19
C GLY A 96 -4.90 -3.42 5.10
N PHE A 97 -5.39 -2.29 4.61
CA PHE A 97 -4.64 -1.03 4.59
C PHE A 97 -4.19 -0.62 6.00
N THR A 98 -5.12 -0.58 6.97
CA THR A 98 -4.83 -0.19 8.34
C THR A 98 -3.76 -1.10 8.96
N ARG A 99 -3.94 -2.44 8.87
CA ARG A 99 -2.93 -3.40 9.37
C ARG A 99 -1.53 -3.09 8.88
N MET A 100 -1.38 -2.90 7.58
CA MET A 100 -0.08 -2.75 6.95
C MET A 100 0.57 -1.38 7.25
N VAL A 101 -0.22 -0.31 7.19
CA VAL A 101 0.28 1.05 7.41
C VAL A 101 0.63 1.26 8.88
N ASP A 102 -0.18 0.75 9.81
CA ASP A 102 0.12 0.83 11.24
C ASP A 102 1.35 0.02 11.61
N THR A 103 1.52 -1.17 11.03
CA THR A 103 2.74 -1.97 11.26
C THR A 103 3.98 -1.20 10.81
N ALA A 104 3.94 -0.60 9.62
CA ALA A 104 5.06 0.21 9.12
C ALA A 104 5.30 1.46 9.99
N PHE A 105 4.22 2.17 10.37
CA PHE A 105 4.32 3.36 11.23
C PHE A 105 4.95 3.04 12.60
N ASN A 106 4.47 1.98 13.25
CA ASN A 106 4.98 1.56 14.56
C ASN A 106 6.42 1.06 14.47
N TRP A 107 6.78 0.36 13.39
CA TRP A 107 8.16 -0.04 13.16
C TRP A 107 9.07 1.19 13.03
N PHE A 108 8.68 2.19 12.23
CA PHE A 108 9.44 3.44 12.12
C PHE A 108 9.53 4.19 13.45
N ALA A 109 8.44 4.24 14.23
CA ALA A 109 8.41 4.92 15.51
C ALA A 109 9.41 4.33 16.53
N THR A 110 9.75 3.05 16.41
CA THR A 110 10.69 2.38 17.29
C THR A 110 12.12 2.37 16.76
N HIS A 111 12.33 2.38 15.44
CA HIS A 111 13.65 2.18 14.84
C HIS A 111 14.28 3.46 14.26
N HIS A 112 13.52 4.54 14.07
CA HIS A 112 13.97 5.80 13.47
C HIS A 112 13.89 6.97 14.47
N GLN A 113 14.55 6.88 15.62
CA GLN A 113 14.52 7.93 16.65
C GLN A 113 15.58 9.03 16.48
N ASN A 114 16.67 8.77 15.75
CA ASN A 114 17.83 9.66 15.66
C ASN A 114 18.06 10.19 14.22
N ASN A 115 17.25 11.18 13.78
CA ASN A 115 17.43 11.94 12.53
C ASN A 115 17.41 11.14 11.19
N SER A 116 17.21 9.83 11.18
CA SER A 116 16.96 9.09 9.94
C SER A 116 15.52 9.30 9.49
N LYS A 117 15.35 9.90 8.31
CA LYS A 117 14.02 10.22 7.76
C LYS A 117 13.30 8.94 7.31
N ALA A 118 12.28 8.55 8.04
CA ALA A 118 11.33 7.51 7.61
C ALA A 118 10.26 8.07 6.68
N ARG A 119 9.83 7.29 5.71
CA ARG A 119 8.77 7.69 4.77
C ARG A 119 7.72 6.60 4.62
N ILE A 120 6.46 7.01 4.69
CA ILE A 120 5.30 6.19 4.32
C ILE A 120 4.64 6.87 3.12
N ALA A 121 4.56 6.19 2.00
CA ALA A 121 3.86 6.67 0.82
C ALA A 121 2.78 5.68 0.42
N CYS A 122 1.55 6.15 0.24
CA CYS A 122 0.40 5.29 -0.06
C CYS A 122 -0.31 5.74 -1.33
N ILE A 123 -0.61 4.78 -2.19
CA ILE A 123 -1.47 5.01 -3.36
C ILE A 123 -2.93 4.97 -2.92
N THR A 124 -3.55 6.13 -2.85
CA THR A 124 -4.98 6.28 -2.62
C THR A 124 -5.72 6.50 -3.95
N SER A 125 -6.49 7.56 -4.11
CA SER A 125 -7.13 7.93 -5.37
C SER A 125 -7.80 9.30 -5.28
N ILE A 126 -7.96 9.98 -6.41
CA ILE A 126 -8.90 11.10 -6.54
C ILE A 126 -10.36 10.66 -6.27
N ALA A 127 -10.67 9.37 -6.42
CA ALA A 127 -11.98 8.80 -6.07
C ALA A 127 -12.36 8.98 -4.59
N GLY A 128 -11.38 9.26 -3.71
CA GLY A 128 -11.63 9.60 -2.31
C GLY A 128 -12.11 11.04 -2.08
N THR A 129 -12.15 11.90 -3.08
CA THR A 129 -12.59 13.30 -2.93
C THR A 129 -14.10 13.47 -2.97
N LYS A 130 -14.80 12.58 -3.67
CA LYS A 130 -16.26 12.55 -3.82
C LYS A 130 -16.80 11.14 -3.77
N GLY A 131 -18.05 10.97 -3.33
CA GLY A 131 -18.75 9.69 -3.48
C GLY A 131 -18.97 9.35 -4.96
N LEU A 132 -18.70 8.09 -5.33
CA LEU A 132 -18.93 7.57 -6.67
C LEU A 132 -20.06 6.54 -6.63
N GLY A 133 -21.22 6.88 -7.20
CA GLY A 133 -22.38 5.98 -7.22
C GLY A 133 -22.11 4.65 -7.93
N ALA A 134 -21.25 4.65 -8.94
CA ALA A 134 -20.85 3.43 -9.64
C ALA A 134 -19.86 2.54 -8.86
N ALA A 135 -19.25 3.03 -7.77
CA ALA A 135 -18.26 2.30 -6.99
C ALA A 135 -18.26 2.76 -5.51
N PRO A 136 -19.34 2.49 -4.76
CA PRO A 136 -19.53 3.06 -3.43
C PRO A 136 -18.42 2.68 -2.44
N ALA A 137 -18.16 1.39 -2.21
CA ALA A 137 -17.12 0.95 -1.29
C ALA A 137 -15.73 1.42 -1.72
N TYR A 138 -15.44 1.45 -3.02
CA TYR A 138 -14.15 1.94 -3.51
C TYR A 138 -13.93 3.40 -3.13
N SER A 139 -14.88 4.29 -3.50
CA SER A 139 -14.74 5.72 -3.20
C SER A 139 -14.72 5.99 -1.69
N ALA A 140 -15.58 5.30 -0.92
CA ALA A 140 -15.62 5.42 0.53
C ALA A 140 -14.31 4.97 1.19
N THR A 141 -13.75 3.82 0.76
CA THR A 141 -12.47 3.32 1.30
C THR A 141 -11.28 4.21 0.90
N LYS A 142 -11.28 4.79 -0.29
CA LYS A 142 -10.26 5.77 -0.69
C LYS A 142 -10.35 7.06 0.12
N ARG A 143 -11.56 7.51 0.48
CA ARG A 143 -11.74 8.63 1.43
C ARG A 143 -11.23 8.27 2.82
N PHE A 144 -11.55 7.07 3.31
CA PHE A 144 -11.01 6.57 4.58
C PHE A 144 -9.48 6.61 4.58
N GLN A 145 -8.82 6.10 3.54
CA GLN A 145 -7.36 6.09 3.42
C GLN A 145 -6.78 7.51 3.44
N ASN A 146 -7.36 8.47 2.69
CA ASN A 146 -6.91 9.86 2.69
C ASN A 146 -6.94 10.46 4.11
N HIS A 147 -8.08 10.32 4.80
CA HIS A 147 -8.27 10.89 6.13
C HIS A 147 -7.40 10.19 7.19
N TYR A 148 -7.22 8.88 7.06
CA TYR A 148 -6.37 8.11 7.94
C TYR A 148 -4.90 8.54 7.85
N LEU A 149 -4.36 8.73 6.65
CA LEU A 149 -3.00 9.23 6.43
C LEU A 149 -2.80 10.64 6.97
N GLU A 150 -3.81 11.51 6.83
CA GLU A 150 -3.80 12.84 7.45
C GLU A 150 -3.70 12.74 8.97
N SER A 151 -4.49 11.88 9.59
CA SER A 151 -4.48 11.64 11.05
C SER A 151 -3.13 11.07 11.51
N LEU A 152 -2.55 10.11 10.80
CA LEU A 152 -1.21 9.60 11.10
C LEU A 152 -0.11 10.66 10.96
N SER A 153 -0.24 11.56 9.99
CA SER A 153 0.67 12.70 9.83
C SER A 153 0.60 13.66 11.04
N GLN A 154 -0.60 13.89 11.59
CA GLN A 154 -0.78 14.65 12.82
C GLN A 154 -0.17 13.91 14.01
N GLN A 155 -0.42 12.61 14.15
CA GLN A 155 0.12 11.79 15.22
C GLN A 155 1.67 11.76 15.19
N ALA A 156 2.28 11.67 14.02
CA ALA A 156 3.73 11.74 13.90
C ALA A 156 4.28 13.08 14.44
N ARG A 157 3.63 14.20 14.11
CA ARG A 157 4.00 15.53 14.66
C ARG A 157 3.81 15.61 16.17
N MET A 158 2.66 15.14 16.68
CA MET A 158 2.36 15.15 18.12
C MET A 158 3.39 14.34 18.93
N ARG A 159 3.88 13.26 18.37
CA ARG A 159 4.88 12.36 18.99
C ARG A 159 6.33 12.74 18.65
N HIS A 160 6.55 13.82 17.92
CA HIS A 160 7.88 14.26 17.44
C HIS A 160 8.65 13.17 16.69
N LEU A 161 7.94 12.33 15.92
CA LEU A 161 8.54 11.24 15.13
C LEU A 161 9.02 11.76 13.77
N PRO A 162 10.22 11.36 13.30
CA PRO A 162 10.76 11.79 12.01
C PRO A 162 10.15 10.99 10.83
N ILE A 163 8.82 10.86 10.80
CA ILE A 163 8.07 10.10 9.80
C ILE A 163 7.36 11.06 8.86
N ALA A 164 7.72 11.07 7.59
CA ALA A 164 7.02 11.81 6.55
C ALA A 164 5.96 10.90 5.90
N ILE A 165 4.73 11.39 5.79
CA ILE A 165 3.62 10.65 5.19
C ILE A 165 3.20 11.33 3.90
N THR A 166 3.08 10.57 2.82
CA THR A 166 2.70 11.04 1.49
C THR A 166 1.47 10.28 0.99
N ASP A 167 0.42 11.01 0.74
CA ASP A 167 -0.81 10.52 0.12
C ASP A 167 -0.75 10.80 -1.40
N ILE A 168 -0.62 9.74 -2.21
CA ILE A 168 -0.53 9.83 -3.67
C ILE A 168 -1.92 9.51 -4.22
N ARG A 169 -2.53 10.50 -4.88
CA ARG A 169 -3.92 10.45 -5.38
C ARG A 169 -3.96 10.40 -6.90
N PRO A 170 -3.67 9.26 -7.54
CA PRO A 170 -3.76 9.17 -8.98
C PRO A 170 -5.21 9.29 -9.47
N GLY A 171 -5.36 9.79 -10.70
CA GLY A 171 -6.58 9.64 -11.50
C GLY A 171 -6.63 8.25 -12.14
N PHE A 172 -7.18 8.18 -13.35
CA PHE A 172 -7.19 6.94 -14.14
C PHE A 172 -5.78 6.61 -14.65
N VAL A 173 -5.22 5.53 -14.14
CA VAL A 173 -3.94 5.00 -14.59
C VAL A 173 -4.19 3.64 -15.22
N LYS A 174 -3.76 3.43 -16.45
CA LYS A 174 -3.90 2.15 -17.17
C LYS A 174 -3.13 1.05 -16.44
N THR A 175 -3.84 0.27 -15.63
CA THR A 175 -3.31 -0.85 -14.83
C THR A 175 -4.28 -2.02 -14.89
N ASP A 176 -3.87 -3.20 -14.41
CA ASP A 176 -4.74 -4.38 -14.29
C ASP A 176 -6.05 -4.09 -13.50
N LEU A 177 -6.03 -3.08 -12.63
CA LEU A 177 -7.20 -2.68 -11.83
C LEU A 177 -8.37 -2.18 -12.70
N ILE A 178 -8.07 -1.55 -13.84
CA ILE A 178 -9.08 -1.01 -14.76
C ILE A 178 -9.13 -1.78 -16.08
N ALA A 179 -8.34 -2.83 -16.26
CA ALA A 179 -8.27 -3.65 -17.47
C ALA A 179 -9.49 -4.56 -17.67
N GLY A 180 -10.66 -4.11 -17.50
CA GLY A 180 -11.93 -4.85 -17.65
C GLY A 180 -13.13 -3.97 -17.36
N SER A 181 -12.91 -2.72 -17.03
CA SER A 181 -13.95 -1.72 -16.81
C SER A 181 -14.03 -0.79 -18.03
N SER A 182 -15.17 -0.72 -18.64
CA SER A 182 -15.51 0.34 -19.61
C SER A 182 -15.72 1.64 -18.84
N TYR A 183 -14.71 2.49 -18.82
CA TYR A 183 -14.82 3.88 -18.39
C TYR A 183 -15.01 4.77 -19.61
#